data_4d3cd1766b066016ed5990f34c4fb574
#
_entry.id   4d3cd1766b066016ed5990f34c4fb574
#
_cell.length_a   1.000
_cell.length_b   1.000
_cell.length_c   1.000
_cell.angle_alpha   90.00
_cell.angle_beta   90.00
_cell.angle_gamma   90.00
#
_symmetry.space_group_name_H-M   'P 1'
#
loop_
_entity.id
_entity.type
_entity.pdbx_description
1 polymer ?
#
loop_
_entity_poly.entity_id
_entity_poly.type
_entity_poly.pdbx_seq_one_letter_code
_entity_poly.pdbx_strand_id
1 'polypeptide(L)'
;MSVLVFTLIILVGACFAGFVGSLTGLGGGFIIIPLLTIILHVDIHYAIGASLVSIIATSSGSAAAYVKEGITNMRLGMFLEIATTAGAVSGAMLAIFIPTHFLAVILGVILIISALLSLRKKVQQVAAHNPWAEKLKLNGSYPTDDGVVNYSVSNVAGGFITMLFAGVLSGLLGIGSGALKVLAMDSIMKVPFKVSTTTSNFMIGVTGAASAVVYLQRGYIDPSISMPVVIGVLIGALAGSKILVNSKSSGWLRWMFVIVVVALASQLIYNGIIGKI
;
A
#
# COMPACT_ATOMS: atom_id res chain seq x y z
N MET A 1 -21.98 12.44 -17.72
CA MET A 1 -21.62 13.05 -16.43
C MET A 1 -20.87 14.35 -16.73
N SER A 2 -21.13 15.47 -16.00
CA SER A 2 -20.33 16.68 -16.22
C SER A 2 -18.91 16.50 -15.72
N VAL A 3 -17.93 17.19 -16.34
CA VAL A 3 -16.51 17.13 -15.93
C VAL A 3 -16.34 17.49 -14.45
N LEU A 4 -17.11 18.46 -13.97
CA LEU A 4 -17.08 18.90 -12.58
C LEU A 4 -17.51 17.78 -11.61
N VAL A 5 -18.60 17.07 -11.92
CA VAL A 5 -19.09 15.96 -11.08
C VAL A 5 -18.07 14.81 -11.08
N PHE A 6 -17.48 14.49 -12.24
CA PHE A 6 -16.42 13.48 -12.35
C PHE A 6 -15.23 13.82 -11.46
N THR A 7 -14.72 15.05 -11.56
CA THR A 7 -13.58 15.51 -10.76
C THR A 7 -13.87 15.52 -9.26
N LEU A 8 -15.09 15.93 -8.85
CA LEU A 8 -15.48 15.93 -7.43
C LEU A 8 -15.56 14.51 -6.85
N ILE A 9 -16.14 13.56 -7.59
CA ILE A 9 -16.20 12.16 -7.14
C ILE A 9 -14.78 11.59 -6.95
N ILE A 10 -13.89 11.85 -7.90
CA ILE A 10 -12.49 11.43 -7.78
C ILE A 10 -11.84 12.06 -6.54
N LEU A 11 -11.98 13.36 -6.37
CA LEU A 11 -11.34 14.10 -5.28
C LEU A 11 -11.80 13.61 -3.90
N VAL A 12 -13.11 13.45 -3.70
CA VAL A 12 -13.68 12.96 -2.44
C VAL A 12 -13.31 11.51 -2.18
N GLY A 13 -13.44 10.64 -3.19
CA GLY A 13 -13.04 9.24 -3.09
C GLY A 13 -11.53 9.07 -2.84
N ALA A 14 -10.71 9.90 -3.49
CA ALA A 14 -9.27 9.92 -3.29
C ALA A 14 -8.89 10.44 -1.88
N CYS A 15 -9.59 11.42 -1.36
CA CYS A 15 -9.39 11.90 0.02
C CYS A 15 -9.68 10.78 1.03
N PHE A 16 -10.78 10.07 0.86
CA PHE A 16 -11.10 8.90 1.68
C PHE A 16 -10.03 7.80 1.53
N ALA A 17 -9.61 7.50 0.30
CA ALA A 17 -8.57 6.51 0.02
C ALA A 17 -7.23 6.86 0.68
N GLY A 18 -6.79 8.12 0.59
CA GLY A 18 -5.58 8.60 1.22
C GLY A 18 -5.64 8.54 2.75
N PHE A 19 -6.79 8.93 3.33
CA PHE A 19 -7.04 8.85 4.77
C PHE A 19 -6.92 7.41 5.29
N VAL A 20 -7.65 6.48 4.71
CA VAL A 20 -7.62 5.07 5.10
C VAL A 20 -6.26 4.44 4.79
N GLY A 21 -5.68 4.77 3.62
CA GLY A 21 -4.38 4.25 3.19
C GLY A 21 -3.23 4.60 4.14
N SER A 22 -3.20 5.85 4.64
CA SER A 22 -2.20 6.28 5.61
C SER A 22 -2.36 5.62 6.98
N LEU A 23 -3.59 5.40 7.45
CA LEU A 23 -3.88 4.73 8.72
C LEU A 23 -3.49 3.24 8.72
N THR A 24 -3.64 2.57 7.57
CA THR A 24 -3.45 1.12 7.46
C THR A 24 -2.06 0.72 6.96
N GLY A 25 -1.31 1.65 6.37
CA GLY A 25 -0.03 1.35 5.73
C GLY A 25 -0.15 0.65 4.38
N LEU A 26 -1.36 0.65 3.80
CA LEU A 26 -1.65 -0.06 2.55
C LEU A 26 -1.48 0.84 1.31
N GLY A 27 -1.38 2.14 1.49
CA GLY A 27 -1.51 3.13 0.42
C GLY A 27 -2.97 3.32 -0.03
N GLY A 28 -3.29 4.44 -0.67
CA GLY A 28 -4.65 4.72 -1.12
C GLY A 28 -5.08 3.92 -2.36
N GLY A 29 -4.14 3.30 -3.07
CA GLY A 29 -4.34 2.71 -4.39
C GLY A 29 -5.41 1.63 -4.46
N PHE A 30 -5.56 0.83 -3.41
CA PHE A 30 -6.54 -0.26 -3.34
C PHE A 30 -8.01 0.24 -3.33
N ILE A 31 -8.28 1.49 -2.96
CA ILE A 31 -9.60 2.12 -3.09
C ILE A 31 -9.72 2.85 -4.42
N ILE A 32 -8.63 3.48 -4.89
CA ILE A 32 -8.63 4.26 -6.13
C ILE A 32 -8.96 3.41 -7.35
N ILE A 33 -8.37 2.22 -7.45
CA ILE A 33 -8.60 1.35 -8.63
C ILE A 33 -10.07 0.95 -8.74
N PRO A 34 -10.72 0.36 -7.72
CA PRO A 34 -12.15 0.05 -7.81
C PRO A 34 -13.03 1.29 -8.01
N LEU A 35 -12.69 2.42 -7.39
CA LEU A 35 -13.42 3.68 -7.60
C LEU A 35 -13.41 4.08 -9.07
N LEU A 36 -12.25 4.07 -9.71
CA LEU A 36 -12.11 4.46 -11.11
C LEU A 36 -12.73 3.42 -12.06
N THR A 37 -12.51 2.13 -11.82
CA THR A 37 -12.97 1.08 -12.73
C THR A 37 -14.46 0.77 -12.59
N ILE A 38 -14.98 0.66 -11.38
CA ILE A 38 -16.35 0.24 -11.13
C ILE A 38 -17.34 1.41 -11.19
N ILE A 39 -16.99 2.53 -10.55
CA ILE A 39 -17.92 3.68 -10.43
C ILE A 39 -17.80 4.60 -11.65
N LEU A 40 -16.59 4.83 -12.13
CA LEU A 40 -16.32 5.80 -13.20
C LEU A 40 -16.07 5.14 -14.56
N HIS A 41 -16.07 3.79 -14.64
CA HIS A 41 -15.85 2.99 -15.87
C HIS A 41 -14.58 3.38 -16.63
N VAL A 42 -13.51 3.75 -15.89
CA VAL A 42 -12.18 4.01 -16.45
C VAL A 42 -11.48 2.68 -16.70
N ASP A 43 -10.78 2.56 -17.83
CA ASP A 43 -9.96 1.38 -18.14
C ASP A 43 -8.97 1.08 -17.00
N ILE A 44 -8.77 -0.20 -16.70
CA ILE A 44 -8.00 -0.66 -15.54
C ILE A 44 -6.52 -0.21 -15.61
N HIS A 45 -5.92 -0.09 -16.79
CA HIS A 45 -4.54 0.37 -16.92
C HIS A 45 -4.37 1.84 -16.51
N TYR A 46 -5.32 2.72 -16.89
CA TYR A 46 -5.35 4.11 -16.45
C TYR A 46 -5.65 4.21 -14.96
N ALA A 47 -6.55 3.36 -14.44
CA ALA A 47 -6.83 3.29 -13.02
C ALA A 47 -5.59 2.85 -12.22
N ILE A 48 -4.82 1.88 -12.71
CA ILE A 48 -3.54 1.46 -12.14
C ILE A 48 -2.53 2.61 -12.19
N GLY A 49 -2.40 3.29 -13.33
CA GLY A 49 -1.51 4.45 -13.48
C GLY A 49 -1.82 5.57 -12.47
N ALA A 50 -3.08 5.96 -12.34
CA ALA A 50 -3.54 6.94 -11.36
C ALA A 50 -3.31 6.47 -9.91
N SER A 51 -3.51 5.18 -9.65
CA SER A 51 -3.24 4.56 -8.35
C SER A 51 -1.75 4.64 -7.98
N LEU A 52 -0.84 4.35 -8.90
CA LEU A 52 0.60 4.46 -8.67
C LEU A 52 1.00 5.88 -8.28
N VAL A 53 0.46 6.89 -8.96
CA VAL A 53 0.69 8.30 -8.60
C VAL A 53 0.10 8.61 -7.22
N SER A 54 -1.08 8.05 -6.91
CA SER A 54 -1.75 8.23 -5.62
C SER A 54 -0.93 7.67 -4.45
N ILE A 55 -0.33 6.49 -4.62
CA ILE A 55 0.48 5.89 -3.54
C ILE A 55 1.79 6.64 -3.31
N ILE A 56 2.39 7.23 -4.35
CA ILE A 56 3.53 8.14 -4.20
C ILE A 56 3.12 9.35 -3.35
N ALA A 57 1.98 9.96 -3.68
CA ALA A 57 1.45 11.10 -2.95
C ALA A 57 1.08 10.75 -1.50
N THR A 58 0.39 9.62 -1.28
CA THR A 58 0.03 9.13 0.06
C THR A 58 1.27 8.87 0.91
N SER A 59 2.26 8.19 0.33
CA SER A 59 3.54 7.91 0.98
C SER A 59 4.25 9.20 1.37
N SER A 60 4.35 10.16 0.46
CA SER A 60 5.01 11.45 0.72
C SER A 60 4.31 12.22 1.84
N GLY A 61 2.96 12.23 1.85
CA GLY A 61 2.17 12.90 2.88
C GLY A 61 2.25 12.26 4.26
N SER A 62 2.37 10.93 4.34
CA SER A 62 2.38 10.19 5.61
C SER A 62 3.78 9.88 6.13
N ALA A 63 4.74 9.55 5.27
CA ALA A 63 6.09 9.15 5.68
C ALA A 63 6.82 10.28 6.42
N ALA A 64 6.64 11.53 5.99
CA ALA A 64 7.25 12.69 6.64
C ALA A 64 6.89 12.78 8.14
N ALA A 65 5.61 12.53 8.48
CA ALA A 65 5.15 12.52 9.86
C ALA A 65 5.78 11.35 10.66
N TYR A 66 5.79 10.15 10.11
CA TYR A 66 6.28 8.95 10.80
C TYR A 66 7.80 8.92 10.98
N VAL A 67 8.55 9.47 10.02
CA VAL A 67 10.01 9.62 10.12
C VAL A 67 10.36 10.62 11.19
N LYS A 68 9.66 11.76 11.27
CA LYS A 68 9.86 12.79 12.30
C LYS A 68 9.66 12.24 13.71
N GLU A 69 8.67 11.36 13.90
CA GLU A 69 8.38 10.72 15.19
C GLU A 69 9.31 9.53 15.52
N GLY A 70 10.25 9.18 14.64
CA GLY A 70 11.21 8.10 14.89
C GLY A 70 10.58 6.69 14.91
N ILE A 71 9.38 6.52 14.36
CA ILE A 71 8.67 5.23 14.36
C ILE A 71 9.07 4.35 13.17
N THR A 72 9.55 4.96 12.10
CA THR A 72 9.91 4.27 10.85
C THR A 72 11.32 3.71 10.91
N ASN A 73 11.50 2.42 10.60
CA ASN A 73 12.82 1.84 10.41
C ASN A 73 13.31 2.04 8.97
N MET A 74 13.92 3.18 8.71
CA MET A 74 14.39 3.54 7.37
C MET A 74 15.43 2.54 6.83
N ARG A 75 16.32 2.02 7.71
CA ARG A 75 17.39 1.10 7.28
C ARG A 75 16.81 -0.24 6.82
N LEU A 76 15.86 -0.77 7.56
CA LEU A 76 15.11 -1.98 7.19
C LEU A 76 14.32 -1.73 5.90
N GLY A 77 13.61 -0.59 5.81
CA GLY A 77 12.84 -0.20 4.63
C GLY A 77 13.72 -0.12 3.38
N MET A 78 14.85 0.57 3.43
CA MET A 78 15.78 0.70 2.30
C MET A 78 16.37 -0.65 1.87
N PHE A 79 16.71 -1.52 2.82
CA PHE A 79 17.21 -2.86 2.51
C PHE A 79 16.15 -3.71 1.78
N LEU A 80 14.92 -3.72 2.28
CA LEU A 80 13.82 -4.48 1.70
C LEU A 80 13.34 -3.88 0.37
N GLU A 81 13.51 -2.57 0.19
CA GLU A 81 13.10 -1.86 -1.03
C GLU A 81 13.89 -2.30 -2.27
N ILE A 82 15.11 -2.82 -2.10
CA ILE A 82 15.87 -3.40 -3.21
C ILE A 82 15.08 -4.56 -3.85
N ALA A 83 14.54 -5.45 -3.01
CA ALA A 83 13.74 -6.59 -3.48
C ALA A 83 12.39 -6.13 -4.05
N THR A 84 11.70 -5.22 -3.35
CA THR A 84 10.38 -4.75 -3.80
C THR A 84 10.45 -3.95 -5.08
N THR A 85 11.45 -3.11 -5.26
CA THR A 85 11.65 -2.33 -6.50
C THR A 85 11.97 -3.24 -7.69
N ALA A 86 12.87 -4.21 -7.53
CA ALA A 86 13.15 -5.19 -8.57
C ALA A 86 11.89 -5.97 -8.98
N GLY A 87 11.13 -6.43 -7.98
CA GLY A 87 9.83 -7.08 -8.19
C GLY A 87 8.83 -6.16 -8.89
N ALA A 88 8.72 -4.91 -8.46
CA ALA A 88 7.74 -3.96 -8.97
C ALA A 88 7.95 -3.59 -10.44
N VAL A 89 9.20 -3.36 -10.84
CA VAL A 89 9.54 -3.14 -12.26
C VAL A 89 9.18 -4.38 -13.09
N SER A 90 9.55 -5.57 -12.63
CA SER A 90 9.22 -6.83 -13.30
C SER A 90 7.70 -7.02 -13.40
N GLY A 91 6.95 -6.77 -12.34
CA GLY A 91 5.49 -6.86 -12.30
C GLY A 91 4.82 -5.85 -13.25
N ALA A 92 5.27 -4.61 -13.26
CA ALA A 92 4.76 -3.57 -14.16
C ALA A 92 5.00 -3.91 -15.64
N MET A 93 6.14 -4.51 -15.96
CA MET A 93 6.42 -5.01 -17.30
C MET A 93 5.48 -6.16 -17.69
N LEU A 94 5.20 -7.08 -16.76
CA LEU A 94 4.30 -8.23 -17.00
C LEU A 94 2.84 -7.81 -17.13
N ALA A 95 2.40 -6.77 -16.41
CA ALA A 95 1.00 -6.31 -16.43
C ALA A 95 0.46 -6.02 -17.82
N ILE A 96 1.32 -5.62 -18.75
CA ILE A 96 0.95 -5.23 -20.11
C ILE A 96 0.55 -6.44 -20.96
N PHE A 97 1.07 -7.63 -20.63
CA PHE A 97 0.79 -8.87 -21.35
C PHE A 97 -0.42 -9.61 -20.79
N ILE A 98 -0.97 -9.14 -19.65
CA ILE A 98 -2.09 -9.80 -18.98
C ILE A 98 -3.39 -9.10 -19.39
N PRO A 99 -4.39 -9.83 -19.92
CA PRO A 99 -5.68 -9.25 -20.23
C PRO A 99 -6.36 -8.58 -19.03
N THR A 100 -7.08 -7.49 -19.27
CA THR A 100 -7.70 -6.64 -18.24
C THR A 100 -8.56 -7.39 -17.24
N HIS A 101 -9.36 -8.35 -17.73
CA HIS A 101 -10.24 -9.16 -16.89
C HIS A 101 -9.46 -10.06 -15.90
N PHE A 102 -8.29 -10.59 -16.29
CA PHE A 102 -7.43 -11.33 -15.35
C PHE A 102 -6.81 -10.40 -14.30
N LEU A 103 -6.37 -9.20 -14.71
CA LEU A 103 -5.88 -8.20 -13.76
C LEU A 103 -6.93 -7.84 -12.72
N ALA A 104 -8.18 -7.64 -13.14
CA ALA A 104 -9.30 -7.35 -12.25
C ALA A 104 -9.55 -8.47 -11.24
N VAL A 105 -9.54 -9.74 -11.68
CA VAL A 105 -9.73 -10.89 -10.80
C VAL A 105 -8.57 -11.04 -9.82
N ILE A 106 -7.32 -10.97 -10.29
CA ILE A 106 -6.13 -11.07 -9.43
C ILE A 106 -6.14 -9.95 -8.39
N LEU A 107 -6.45 -8.72 -8.81
CA LEU A 107 -6.57 -7.57 -7.92
C LEU A 107 -7.62 -7.81 -6.84
N GLY A 108 -8.83 -8.24 -7.22
CA GLY A 108 -9.90 -8.52 -6.28
C GLY A 108 -9.54 -9.60 -5.25
N VAL A 109 -8.91 -10.70 -5.68
CA VAL A 109 -8.44 -11.77 -4.79
C VAL A 109 -7.41 -11.24 -3.78
N ILE A 110 -6.43 -10.46 -4.25
CA ILE A 110 -5.39 -9.89 -3.38
C ILE A 110 -5.97 -8.87 -2.40
N LEU A 111 -6.96 -8.09 -2.82
CA LEU A 111 -7.66 -7.16 -1.94
C LEU A 111 -8.41 -7.89 -0.82
N ILE A 112 -9.09 -9.00 -1.11
CA ILE A 112 -9.76 -9.84 -0.10
C ILE A 112 -8.73 -10.41 0.89
N ILE A 113 -7.64 -10.99 0.37
CA ILE A 113 -6.57 -11.52 1.21
C ILE A 113 -6.00 -10.43 2.11
N SER A 114 -5.73 -9.25 1.56
CA SER A 114 -5.19 -8.09 2.29
C SER A 114 -6.14 -7.61 3.39
N ALA A 115 -7.45 -7.56 3.09
CA ALA A 115 -8.47 -7.19 4.05
C ALA A 115 -8.54 -8.18 5.22
N LEU A 116 -8.53 -9.49 4.94
CA LEU A 116 -8.55 -10.55 5.95
C LEU A 116 -7.29 -10.53 6.81
N LEU A 117 -6.11 -10.33 6.20
CA LEU A 117 -4.85 -10.20 6.92
C LEU A 117 -4.83 -8.97 7.85
N SER A 118 -5.50 -7.89 7.45
CA SER A 118 -5.64 -6.69 8.28
C SER A 118 -6.41 -6.94 9.58
N LEU A 119 -7.26 -7.97 9.65
CA LEU A 119 -8.03 -8.35 10.85
C LEU A 119 -7.24 -9.22 11.84
N ARG A 120 -6.12 -9.80 11.45
CA ARG A 120 -5.35 -10.67 12.34
C ARG A 120 -4.93 -9.92 13.61
N LYS A 121 -5.15 -10.57 14.76
CA LYS A 121 -4.69 -10.06 16.06
C LYS A 121 -3.17 -10.00 16.09
N LYS A 122 -2.67 -8.92 16.64
CA LYS A 122 -1.23 -8.69 16.85
C LYS A 122 -0.73 -9.68 17.90
N VAL A 123 0.21 -10.50 17.55
CA VAL A 123 0.97 -11.31 18.51
C VAL A 123 2.30 -10.61 18.69
N GLN A 124 2.57 -10.11 19.90
CA GLN A 124 3.92 -9.71 20.28
C GLN A 124 4.79 -10.98 20.30
N GLN A 125 5.55 -11.20 19.25
CA GLN A 125 6.43 -12.35 19.16
C GLN A 125 7.85 -11.91 19.50
N VAL A 126 8.49 -12.63 20.42
CA VAL A 126 9.90 -12.44 20.71
C VAL A 126 10.68 -12.87 19.46
N ALA A 127 11.43 -11.96 18.88
CA ALA A 127 12.24 -12.25 17.71
C ALA A 127 13.43 -13.12 18.10
N ALA A 128 13.65 -14.20 17.34
CA ALA A 128 14.87 -15.00 17.48
C ALA A 128 16.08 -14.20 16.97
N HIS A 129 17.23 -14.42 17.61
CA HIS A 129 18.50 -13.82 17.19
C HIS A 129 18.80 -14.18 15.72
N ASN A 130 19.15 -13.17 14.91
CA ASN A 130 19.49 -13.36 13.50
C ASN A 130 20.79 -12.60 13.18
N PRO A 131 21.88 -13.34 12.83
CA PRO A 131 23.18 -12.71 12.58
C PRO A 131 23.19 -11.75 11.38
N TRP A 132 22.33 -12.00 10.37
CA TRP A 132 22.16 -11.08 9.24
C TRP A 132 21.53 -9.74 9.67
N ALA A 133 20.56 -9.80 10.61
CA ALA A 133 19.93 -8.59 11.13
C ALA A 133 20.91 -7.72 11.90
N GLU A 134 21.86 -8.31 12.62
CA GLU A 134 22.91 -7.59 13.33
C GLU A 134 23.96 -7.03 12.39
N LYS A 135 24.47 -7.85 11.47
CA LYS A 135 25.48 -7.42 10.48
C LYS A 135 24.98 -6.25 9.63
N LEU A 136 23.71 -6.27 9.24
CA LEU A 136 23.07 -5.21 8.46
C LEU A 136 22.48 -4.09 9.33
N LYS A 137 22.58 -4.20 10.67
CA LYS A 137 22.04 -3.25 11.64
C LYS A 137 20.55 -2.94 11.41
N LEU A 138 19.73 -3.97 11.17
CA LEU A 138 18.31 -3.86 10.88
C LEU A 138 17.45 -3.76 12.15
N ASN A 139 17.98 -4.18 13.30
CA ASN A 139 17.34 -4.02 14.59
C ASN A 139 17.13 -2.53 14.90
N GLY A 140 16.12 -2.22 15.69
CA GLY A 140 15.79 -0.84 15.99
C GLY A 140 15.03 -0.66 17.28
N SER A 141 14.62 0.57 17.52
CA SER A 141 13.76 0.95 18.63
C SER A 141 12.72 1.95 18.16
N TYR A 142 11.62 2.05 18.88
CA TYR A 142 10.58 3.04 18.61
C TYR A 142 9.98 3.58 19.92
N PRO A 143 9.51 4.83 19.92
CA PRO A 143 8.91 5.43 21.08
C PRO A 143 7.51 4.88 21.35
N THR A 144 7.19 4.67 22.63
CA THR A 144 5.88 4.32 23.15
C THR A 144 5.54 5.26 24.32
N ASP A 145 4.29 5.24 24.78
CA ASP A 145 3.88 6.06 25.94
C ASP A 145 4.67 5.70 27.21
N ASP A 146 5.12 4.43 27.32
CA ASP A 146 5.84 3.89 28.47
C ASP A 146 7.38 3.97 28.33
N GLY A 147 7.88 4.62 27.27
CA GLY A 147 9.32 4.75 26.98
C GLY A 147 9.73 4.19 25.61
N VAL A 148 11.01 3.90 25.45
CA VAL A 148 11.57 3.38 24.19
C VAL A 148 11.60 1.86 24.24
N VAL A 149 10.96 1.21 23.27
CA VAL A 149 10.94 -0.25 23.11
C VAL A 149 11.92 -0.68 22.03
N ASN A 150 12.87 -1.53 22.40
CA ASN A 150 13.81 -2.16 21.46
C ASN A 150 13.17 -3.41 20.84
N TYR A 151 13.47 -3.67 19.58
CA TYR A 151 13.06 -4.90 18.89
C TYR A 151 14.17 -5.44 18.01
N SER A 152 14.17 -6.75 17.81
CA SER A 152 15.09 -7.45 16.91
C SER A 152 14.35 -7.97 15.68
N VAL A 153 15.04 -8.01 14.55
CA VAL A 153 14.51 -8.50 13.29
C VAL A 153 14.92 -9.96 13.09
N SER A 154 13.98 -10.83 12.80
CA SER A 154 14.23 -12.25 12.50
C SER A 154 14.00 -12.54 11.01
N ASN A 155 14.42 -13.74 10.58
CA ASN A 155 14.17 -14.29 9.25
C ASN A 155 14.32 -13.30 8.08
N VAL A 156 15.48 -12.63 8.02
CA VAL A 156 15.77 -11.57 7.02
C VAL A 156 15.63 -12.09 5.57
N ALA A 157 16.10 -13.33 5.30
CA ALA A 157 16.01 -13.93 3.97
C ALA A 157 14.56 -14.20 3.55
N GLY A 158 13.74 -14.76 4.44
CA GLY A 158 12.32 -14.97 4.18
C GLY A 158 11.56 -13.67 3.95
N GLY A 159 11.89 -12.63 4.72
CA GLY A 159 11.36 -11.28 4.52
C GLY A 159 11.73 -10.72 3.14
N PHE A 160 13.00 -10.84 2.73
CA PHE A 160 13.48 -10.34 1.44
C PHE A 160 12.79 -11.02 0.24
N ILE A 161 12.65 -12.35 0.29
CA ILE A 161 11.95 -13.12 -0.76
C ILE A 161 10.47 -12.72 -0.83
N THR A 162 9.80 -12.62 0.32
CA THR A 162 8.39 -12.20 0.36
C THR A 162 8.23 -10.78 -0.18
N MET A 163 9.19 -9.89 0.09
CA MET A 163 9.18 -8.53 -0.46
C MET A 163 9.36 -8.49 -1.97
N LEU A 164 10.15 -9.39 -2.55
CA LEU A 164 10.26 -9.52 -4.01
C LEU A 164 8.90 -9.85 -4.64
N PHE A 165 8.19 -10.85 -4.09
CA PHE A 165 6.84 -11.21 -4.55
C PHE A 165 5.84 -10.08 -4.32
N ALA A 166 5.89 -9.42 -3.17
CA ALA A 166 5.05 -8.26 -2.88
C ALA A 166 5.31 -7.12 -3.89
N GLY A 167 6.56 -6.94 -4.31
CA GLY A 167 6.93 -6.01 -5.36
C GLY A 167 6.31 -6.37 -6.70
N VAL A 168 6.42 -7.62 -7.15
CA VAL A 168 5.80 -8.09 -8.41
C VAL A 168 4.30 -7.78 -8.41
N LEU A 169 3.60 -8.13 -7.34
CA LEU A 169 2.17 -7.84 -7.22
C LEU A 169 1.88 -6.33 -7.16
N SER A 170 2.76 -5.54 -6.55
CA SER A 170 2.65 -4.08 -6.54
C SER A 170 2.72 -3.48 -7.93
N GLY A 171 3.72 -3.88 -8.70
CA GLY A 171 3.92 -3.40 -10.07
C GLY A 171 2.82 -3.84 -11.03
N LEU A 172 2.38 -5.09 -10.88
CA LEU A 172 1.33 -5.68 -11.71
C LEU A 172 -0.03 -5.03 -11.49
N LEU A 173 -0.37 -4.71 -10.25
CA LEU A 173 -1.71 -4.27 -9.84
C LEU A 173 -1.79 -2.79 -9.44
N GLY A 174 -0.67 -2.11 -9.32
CA GLY A 174 -0.63 -0.68 -8.94
C GLY A 174 -1.12 -0.35 -7.53
N ILE A 175 -1.18 -1.33 -6.62
CA ILE A 175 -1.72 -1.13 -5.25
C ILE A 175 -0.65 -0.85 -4.20
N GLY A 176 0.64 -0.82 -4.58
CA GLY A 176 1.74 -0.60 -3.64
C GLY A 176 2.06 -1.79 -2.72
N SER A 177 1.23 -2.87 -2.76
CA SER A 177 1.34 -4.09 -1.92
C SER A 177 1.61 -3.86 -0.43
N GLY A 178 1.17 -2.72 0.12
CA GLY A 178 1.42 -2.34 1.51
C GLY A 178 1.03 -3.41 2.53
N ALA A 179 -0.11 -4.10 2.33
CA ALA A 179 -0.55 -5.19 3.20
C ALA A 179 0.45 -6.35 3.24
N LEU A 180 0.97 -6.75 2.09
CA LEU A 180 1.95 -7.83 2.00
C LEU A 180 3.29 -7.42 2.62
N LYS A 181 3.71 -6.16 2.44
CA LYS A 181 4.89 -5.60 3.09
C LYS A 181 4.76 -5.59 4.61
N VAL A 182 3.63 -5.12 5.12
CA VAL A 182 3.34 -5.16 6.57
C VAL A 182 3.33 -6.60 7.08
N LEU A 183 2.69 -7.53 6.35
CA LEU A 183 2.66 -8.95 6.71
C LEU A 183 4.07 -9.55 6.75
N ALA A 184 4.91 -9.27 5.75
CA ALA A 184 6.27 -9.76 5.70
C ALA A 184 7.10 -9.26 6.90
N MET A 185 6.99 -7.97 7.22
CA MET A 185 7.70 -7.39 8.36
C MET A 185 7.15 -7.87 9.71
N ASP A 186 5.82 -7.85 9.89
CA ASP A 186 5.18 -8.20 11.17
C ASP A 186 5.20 -9.71 11.43
N SER A 187 4.77 -10.54 10.46
CA SER A 187 4.59 -11.98 10.69
C SER A 187 5.84 -12.80 10.44
N ILE A 188 6.65 -12.47 9.41
CA ILE A 188 7.84 -13.24 9.03
C ILE A 188 9.07 -12.71 9.77
N MET A 189 9.27 -11.39 9.74
CA MET A 189 10.46 -10.76 10.33
C MET A 189 10.28 -10.34 11.79
N LYS A 190 9.06 -10.50 12.37
CA LYS A 190 8.73 -10.20 13.77
C LYS A 190 8.94 -8.73 14.17
N VAL A 191 8.86 -7.83 13.21
CA VAL A 191 8.93 -6.38 13.46
C VAL A 191 7.61 -5.90 14.07
N PRO A 192 7.62 -5.03 15.09
CA PRO A 192 6.39 -4.50 15.68
C PRO A 192 5.47 -3.88 14.63
N PHE A 193 4.17 -4.15 14.73
CA PHE A 193 3.19 -3.73 13.73
C PHE A 193 3.21 -2.22 13.44
N LYS A 194 3.37 -1.38 14.47
CA LYS A 194 3.44 0.09 14.32
C LYS A 194 4.63 0.48 13.43
N VAL A 195 5.79 -0.14 13.66
CA VAL A 195 7.00 0.04 12.84
C VAL A 195 6.81 -0.52 11.43
N SER A 196 6.23 -1.72 11.31
CA SER A 196 5.95 -2.35 10.01
C SER A 196 5.01 -1.49 9.15
N THR A 197 3.95 -0.94 9.72
CA THR A 197 2.99 -0.08 9.03
C THR A 197 3.64 1.23 8.56
N THR A 198 4.39 1.90 9.42
CA THR A 198 5.05 3.18 9.08
C THR A 198 6.20 2.98 8.09
N THR A 199 6.96 1.89 8.23
CA THR A 199 8.01 1.52 7.28
C THR A 199 7.43 1.14 5.92
N SER A 200 6.31 0.40 5.89
CA SER A 200 5.58 0.10 4.65
C SER A 200 5.10 1.38 3.95
N ASN A 201 4.55 2.35 4.68
CA ASN A 201 4.14 3.64 4.10
C ASN A 201 5.30 4.39 3.44
N PHE A 202 6.50 4.33 4.02
CA PHE A 202 7.71 4.86 3.38
C PHE A 202 8.06 4.09 2.10
N MET A 203 8.04 2.76 2.15
CA MET A 203 8.44 1.89 1.04
C MET A 203 7.50 1.97 -0.16
N ILE A 204 6.17 2.07 0.05
CA ILE A 204 5.20 2.04 -1.06
C ILE A 204 5.39 3.19 -2.04
N GLY A 205 5.87 4.34 -1.60
CA GLY A 205 6.17 5.48 -2.46
C GLY A 205 7.30 5.20 -3.46
N VAL A 206 8.37 4.60 -2.97
CA VAL A 206 9.54 4.24 -3.81
C VAL A 206 9.15 3.13 -4.80
N THR A 207 8.51 2.06 -4.30
CA THR A 207 7.99 0.98 -5.15
C THR A 207 7.00 1.49 -6.21
N GLY A 208 6.10 2.41 -5.80
CA GLY A 208 5.13 3.04 -6.69
C GLY A 208 5.81 3.88 -7.77
N ALA A 209 6.82 4.67 -7.41
CA ALA A 209 7.58 5.47 -8.36
C ALA A 209 8.29 4.60 -9.40
N ALA A 210 8.92 3.50 -8.98
CA ALA A 210 9.57 2.56 -9.89
C ALA A 210 8.59 1.96 -10.91
N SER A 211 7.40 1.56 -10.46
CA SER A 211 6.35 1.05 -11.35
C SER A 211 5.75 2.15 -12.24
N ALA A 212 5.55 3.36 -11.70
CA ALA A 212 4.97 4.48 -12.43
C ALA A 212 5.77 4.87 -13.67
N VAL A 213 7.11 4.72 -13.65
CA VAL A 213 7.95 4.95 -14.84
C VAL A 213 7.53 4.08 -16.00
N VAL A 214 7.24 2.79 -15.76
CA VAL A 214 6.81 1.85 -16.80
C VAL A 214 5.43 2.24 -17.35
N TYR A 215 4.48 2.57 -16.48
CA TYR A 215 3.12 2.99 -16.87
C TYR A 215 3.11 4.35 -17.57
N LEU A 216 4.00 5.28 -17.17
CA LEU A 216 4.18 6.57 -17.82
C LEU A 216 4.70 6.41 -19.26
N GLN A 217 5.73 5.58 -19.46
CA GLN A 217 6.27 5.29 -20.79
C GLN A 217 5.24 4.68 -21.74
N ARG A 218 4.21 4.03 -21.19
CA ARG A 218 3.11 3.42 -21.94
C ARG A 218 1.91 4.37 -22.12
N GLY A 219 1.95 5.58 -21.58
CA GLY A 219 0.86 6.56 -21.69
C GLY A 219 -0.36 6.26 -20.79
N TYR A 220 -0.22 5.37 -19.80
CA TYR A 220 -1.32 5.01 -18.88
C TYR A 220 -1.44 5.93 -17.67
N ILE A 221 -0.65 7.00 -17.58
CA ILE A 221 -0.80 8.05 -16.56
C ILE A 221 -1.42 9.28 -17.21
N ASP A 222 -2.75 9.41 -17.08
CA ASP A 222 -3.50 10.55 -17.57
C ASP A 222 -3.54 11.67 -16.50
N PRO A 223 -3.07 12.88 -16.81
CA PRO A 223 -3.10 13.99 -15.88
C PRO A 223 -4.51 14.39 -15.43
N SER A 224 -5.53 14.25 -16.31
CA SER A 224 -6.91 14.64 -16.00
C SER A 224 -7.51 13.78 -14.88
N ILE A 225 -7.09 12.53 -14.77
CA ILE A 225 -7.48 11.61 -13.71
C ILE A 225 -6.53 11.72 -12.52
N SER A 226 -5.22 11.75 -12.78
CA SER A 226 -4.19 11.70 -11.74
C SER A 226 -4.14 12.94 -10.87
N MET A 227 -4.39 14.16 -11.42
CA MET A 227 -4.33 15.40 -10.64
C MET A 227 -5.37 15.46 -9.51
N PRO A 228 -6.67 15.24 -9.76
CA PRO A 228 -7.67 15.19 -8.67
C PRO A 228 -7.38 14.10 -7.65
N VAL A 229 -6.87 12.94 -8.12
CA VAL A 229 -6.47 11.83 -7.23
C VAL A 229 -5.35 12.29 -6.31
N VAL A 230 -4.28 12.89 -6.82
CA VAL A 230 -3.12 13.36 -6.01
C VAL A 230 -3.56 14.36 -4.95
N ILE A 231 -4.36 15.35 -5.34
CA ILE A 231 -4.85 16.38 -4.40
C ILE A 231 -5.69 15.72 -3.29
N GLY A 232 -6.63 14.86 -3.66
CA GLY A 232 -7.49 14.18 -2.70
C GLY A 232 -6.67 13.30 -1.74
N VAL A 233 -5.80 12.43 -2.25
CA VAL A 233 -5.04 11.52 -1.38
C VAL A 233 -4.05 12.26 -0.48
N LEU A 234 -3.46 13.38 -0.91
CA LEU A 234 -2.59 14.19 -0.06
C LEU A 234 -3.34 14.75 1.14
N ILE A 235 -4.51 15.35 0.91
CA ILE A 235 -5.36 15.87 1.98
C ILE A 235 -5.74 14.75 2.95
N GLY A 236 -6.21 13.62 2.42
CA GLY A 236 -6.59 12.46 3.21
C GLY A 236 -5.42 11.85 3.99
N ALA A 237 -4.26 11.70 3.36
CA ALA A 237 -3.08 11.09 3.98
C ALA A 237 -2.52 11.96 5.12
N LEU A 238 -2.49 13.28 4.95
CA LEU A 238 -2.08 14.21 6.00
C LEU A 238 -3.03 14.15 7.22
N ALA A 239 -4.33 14.06 6.98
CA ALA A 239 -5.31 13.91 8.06
C ALA A 239 -5.17 12.55 8.78
N GLY A 240 -5.06 11.47 8.02
CA GLY A 240 -4.94 10.11 8.56
C GLY A 240 -3.64 9.88 9.31
N SER A 241 -2.51 10.43 8.83
CA SER A 241 -1.21 10.30 9.50
C SER A 241 -1.21 10.97 10.88
N LYS A 242 -1.82 12.14 11.01
CA LYS A 242 -1.97 12.84 12.31
C LYS A 242 -2.79 12.00 13.30
N ILE A 243 -3.86 11.34 12.84
CA ILE A 243 -4.67 10.47 13.69
C ILE A 243 -3.89 9.24 14.11
N LEU A 244 -3.12 8.60 13.21
CA LEU A 244 -2.34 7.41 13.55
C LEU A 244 -1.26 7.71 14.60
N VAL A 245 -0.61 8.86 14.53
CA VAL A 245 0.38 9.30 15.53
C VAL A 245 -0.27 9.45 16.91
N ASN A 246 -1.45 10.06 16.97
CA ASN A 246 -2.13 10.43 18.21
C ASN A 246 -3.08 9.36 18.77
N SER A 247 -3.44 8.33 17.99
CA SER A 247 -4.49 7.38 18.36
C SER A 247 -3.97 6.15 19.07
N LYS A 248 -4.66 5.78 20.17
CA LYS A 248 -4.40 4.57 20.97
C LYS A 248 -5.12 3.32 20.43
N SER A 249 -6.20 3.46 19.66
CA SER A 249 -6.98 2.33 19.10
C SER A 249 -7.88 2.75 17.94
N SER A 250 -7.78 2.05 16.83
CA SER A 250 -8.58 2.27 15.62
C SER A 250 -9.31 0.99 15.16
N GLY A 251 -9.84 0.21 16.10
CA GLY A 251 -10.47 -1.08 15.80
C GLY A 251 -11.65 -0.97 14.83
N TRP A 252 -12.58 -0.01 15.04
CA TRP A 252 -13.76 0.14 14.18
C TRP A 252 -13.43 0.63 12.77
N LEU A 253 -12.44 1.52 12.64
CA LEU A 253 -11.93 1.97 11.34
C LEU A 253 -11.41 0.80 10.51
N ARG A 254 -10.75 -0.16 11.17
CA ARG A 254 -10.27 -1.39 10.53
C ARG A 254 -11.41 -2.28 10.01
N TRP A 255 -12.50 -2.42 10.79
CA TRP A 255 -13.66 -3.18 10.35
C TRP A 255 -14.40 -2.51 9.20
N MET A 256 -14.62 -1.20 9.28
CA MET A 256 -15.22 -0.42 8.19
C MET A 256 -14.38 -0.54 6.90
N PHE A 257 -13.05 -0.43 7.03
CA PHE A 257 -12.12 -0.65 5.93
C PHE A 257 -12.31 -2.03 5.27
N VAL A 258 -12.31 -3.10 6.08
CA VAL A 258 -12.46 -4.46 5.57
C VAL A 258 -13.78 -4.65 4.83
N ILE A 259 -14.89 -4.15 5.38
CA ILE A 259 -16.20 -4.25 4.74
C ILE A 259 -16.18 -3.57 3.36
N VAL A 260 -15.69 -2.34 3.29
CA VAL A 260 -15.62 -1.58 2.03
C VAL A 260 -14.74 -2.29 1.01
N VAL A 261 -13.54 -2.72 1.42
CA VAL A 261 -12.60 -3.39 0.52
C VAL A 261 -13.14 -4.73 0.03
N VAL A 262 -13.74 -5.53 0.89
CA VAL A 262 -14.33 -6.82 0.49
C VAL A 262 -15.50 -6.62 -0.48
N ALA A 263 -16.35 -5.63 -0.24
CA ALA A 263 -17.45 -5.32 -1.16
C ALA A 263 -16.93 -4.91 -2.55
N LEU A 264 -15.97 -3.98 -2.61
CA LEU A 264 -15.36 -3.52 -3.87
C LEU A 264 -14.60 -4.65 -4.57
N ALA A 265 -13.84 -5.45 -3.83
CA ALA A 265 -13.10 -6.58 -4.37
C ALA A 265 -14.03 -7.66 -4.95
N SER A 266 -15.12 -7.98 -4.27
CA SER A 266 -16.12 -8.94 -4.76
C SER A 266 -16.76 -8.47 -6.06
N GLN A 267 -17.08 -7.18 -6.16
CA GLN A 267 -17.63 -6.58 -7.38
C GLN A 267 -16.60 -6.56 -8.51
N LEU A 268 -15.32 -6.31 -8.20
CA LEU A 268 -14.24 -6.33 -9.19
C LEU A 268 -14.03 -7.74 -9.77
N ILE A 269 -14.04 -8.77 -8.92
CA ILE A 269 -13.96 -10.18 -9.34
C ILE A 269 -15.16 -10.53 -10.22
N TYR A 270 -16.37 -10.17 -9.81
CA TYR A 270 -17.59 -10.43 -10.57
C TYR A 270 -17.54 -9.80 -11.97
N ASN A 271 -17.16 -8.52 -12.06
CA ASN A 271 -17.04 -7.81 -13.33
C ASN A 271 -15.91 -8.38 -14.20
N GLY A 272 -14.79 -8.79 -13.60
CA GLY A 272 -13.69 -9.44 -14.31
C GLY A 272 -14.08 -10.80 -14.91
N ILE A 273 -14.83 -11.62 -14.16
CA ILE A 273 -15.29 -12.94 -14.65
C ILE A 273 -16.30 -12.79 -15.79
N ILE A 274 -17.19 -11.80 -15.75
CA ILE A 274 -18.19 -11.55 -16.79
C ILE A 274 -17.61 -10.81 -17.99
N GLY A 275 -16.37 -10.32 -17.91
CA GLY A 275 -15.73 -9.57 -19.00
C GLY A 275 -16.33 -8.17 -19.22
N LYS A 276 -16.80 -7.52 -18.14
CA LYS A 276 -17.30 -6.14 -18.18
C LYS A 276 -16.19 -5.09 -17.94
N ILE A 277 -14.97 -5.57 -17.68
CA ILE A 277 -13.75 -4.76 -17.49
C ILE A 277 -12.71 -5.22 -18.49
#